data_273012331bdf7c940d5d4de615936a0e
#
_entry.id   273012331bdf7c940d5d4de615936a0e
#
_cell.length_a   1.000
_cell.length_b   1.000
_cell.length_c   1.000
_cell.angle_alpha   90.00
_cell.angle_beta   90.00
_cell.angle_gamma   90.00
#
_symmetry.space_group_name_H-M   'P 1'
#
loop_
_entity.id
_entity.type
_entity.pdbx_description
1 polymer ?
#
loop_
_entity_poly.entity_id
_entity_poly.type
_entity_poly.pdbx_seq_one_letter_code
_entity_poly.pdbx_strand_id
1 'polypeptide(L)'
;EKVSGQGYWDFVSNNILEPAGAYGFMPATNYYDERNLREVKYYSPDAELVEDFNTPSKMVDRCYGGANINALMGAGGWCASAASLCRLVASIDGNPGVPDVLTSSSVNLMTAHEDDEKVCLGWTESDVNGKWSRSGTLSSAHALIERFPDGECWVITMNTGVWTGFRFTRDMSRLIERLRC
;
A
#
# COMPACT_ATOMS: atom_id res chain seq x y z
N GLU A 1 18.14 -1.12 2.96
CA GLU A 1 19.30 -2.00 2.77
C GLU A 1 20.58 -1.37 3.27
N LYS A 2 20.96 -0.16 2.82
CA LYS A 2 22.21 0.51 3.26
C LYS A 2 22.30 0.72 4.77
N VAL A 3 21.19 0.98 5.46
CA VAL A 3 21.15 1.26 6.89
C VAL A 3 21.18 -0.02 7.72
N SER A 4 20.44 -1.03 7.29
CA SER A 4 20.27 -2.29 8.05
C SER A 4 21.28 -3.39 7.69
N GLY A 5 21.89 -3.31 6.51
CA GLY A 5 22.69 -4.39 5.94
C GLY A 5 21.88 -5.62 5.51
N GLN A 6 20.56 -5.55 5.55
CA GLN A 6 19.64 -6.63 5.18
C GLN A 6 18.92 -6.32 3.87
N GLY A 7 18.44 -7.35 3.16
CA GLY A 7 17.51 -7.18 2.06
C GLY A 7 16.23 -6.48 2.52
N TYR A 8 15.60 -5.71 1.64
CA TYR A 8 14.42 -4.92 1.99
C TYR A 8 13.26 -5.81 2.46
N TRP A 9 13.00 -6.92 1.76
CA TRP A 9 11.99 -7.90 2.15
C TRP A 9 12.27 -8.49 3.53
N ASP A 10 13.49 -8.98 3.77
CA ASP A 10 13.84 -9.65 5.03
C ASP A 10 13.74 -8.68 6.21
N PHE A 11 14.20 -7.43 6.01
CA PHE A 11 14.11 -6.41 7.04
C PHE A 11 12.66 -6.11 7.42
N VAL A 12 11.80 -5.85 6.43
CA VAL A 12 10.39 -5.51 6.68
C VAL A 12 9.63 -6.70 7.26
N SER A 13 9.84 -7.91 6.73
CA SER A 13 9.18 -9.11 7.23
C SER A 13 9.51 -9.39 8.70
N ASN A 14 10.80 -9.42 9.04
CA ASN A 14 11.25 -9.84 10.36
C ASN A 14 11.04 -8.75 11.43
N ASN A 15 11.15 -7.47 11.05
CA ASN A 15 11.12 -6.38 12.03
C ASN A 15 9.78 -5.65 12.13
N ILE A 16 8.92 -5.78 11.13
CA ILE A 16 7.62 -5.08 11.07
C ILE A 16 6.45 -6.06 10.95
N LEU A 17 6.41 -6.88 9.89
CA LEU A 17 5.22 -7.68 9.59
C LEU A 17 5.01 -8.83 10.57
N GLU A 18 6.04 -9.58 10.91
CA GLU A 18 5.95 -10.68 11.89
C GLU A 18 5.60 -10.16 13.30
N PRO A 19 6.30 -9.14 13.85
CA PRO A 19 5.92 -8.57 15.14
C PRO A 19 4.51 -7.97 15.16
N ALA A 20 4.06 -7.39 14.06
CA ALA A 20 2.70 -6.87 13.90
C ALA A 20 1.63 -7.96 13.76
N GLY A 21 2.00 -9.23 13.58
CA GLY A 21 1.07 -10.30 13.21
C GLY A 21 0.38 -10.05 11.85
N ALA A 22 0.98 -9.24 10.99
CA ALA A 22 0.47 -8.86 9.68
C ALA A 22 0.93 -9.88 8.62
N TYR A 23 0.39 -11.07 8.69
CA TYR A 23 0.77 -12.17 7.81
C TYR A 23 0.16 -12.05 6.41
N GLY A 24 0.79 -12.73 5.44
CA GLY A 24 0.29 -12.83 4.07
C GLY A 24 0.70 -11.68 3.14
N PHE A 25 1.58 -10.81 3.59
CA PHE A 25 2.27 -9.90 2.70
C PHE A 25 3.24 -10.68 1.81
N MET A 26 3.36 -10.28 0.56
CA MET A 26 4.32 -10.83 -0.39
C MET A 26 4.68 -9.81 -1.46
N PRO A 27 5.85 -9.93 -2.11
CA PRO A 27 6.14 -9.19 -3.32
C PRO A 27 5.13 -9.54 -4.41
N ALA A 28 4.66 -8.54 -5.15
CA ALA A 28 3.89 -8.74 -6.35
C ALA A 28 4.79 -9.25 -7.48
N THR A 29 4.24 -10.02 -8.43
CA THR A 29 5.01 -10.57 -9.54
C THR A 29 4.94 -9.71 -10.80
N ASN A 30 5.93 -9.85 -11.68
CA ASN A 30 5.97 -9.11 -12.94
C ASN A 30 5.07 -9.74 -14.02
N TYR A 31 4.94 -11.06 -14.01
CA TYR A 31 4.26 -11.81 -15.09
C TYR A 31 3.16 -12.71 -14.57
N TYR A 32 2.14 -12.93 -15.39
CA TYR A 32 0.98 -13.75 -15.04
C TYR A 32 1.34 -15.17 -14.60
N ASP A 33 2.25 -15.80 -15.33
CA ASP A 33 2.64 -17.20 -15.10
C ASP A 33 3.54 -17.38 -13.86
N GLU A 34 4.16 -16.30 -13.39
CA GLU A 34 4.98 -16.28 -12.18
C GLU A 34 4.16 -16.01 -10.91
N ARG A 35 2.86 -15.73 -11.07
CA ARG A 35 1.99 -15.31 -9.98
C ARG A 35 1.91 -16.36 -8.89
N ASN A 36 2.10 -15.90 -7.64
CA ASN A 36 1.86 -16.73 -6.47
C ASN A 36 0.39 -17.16 -6.41
N LEU A 37 0.10 -18.37 -5.91
CA LEU A 37 -1.27 -18.87 -5.76
C LEU A 37 -2.17 -17.98 -4.87
N ARG A 38 -1.58 -17.18 -4.01
CA ARG A 38 -2.30 -16.22 -3.14
C ARG A 38 -2.44 -14.84 -3.78
N GLU A 39 -1.74 -14.56 -4.85
CA GLU A 39 -1.83 -13.30 -5.56
C GLU A 39 -3.03 -13.34 -6.52
N VAL A 40 -3.93 -12.37 -6.39
CA VAL A 40 -5.10 -12.27 -7.26
C VAL A 40 -4.68 -11.92 -8.69
N LYS A 41 -5.52 -12.29 -9.66
CA LYS A 41 -5.34 -11.83 -11.04
C LYS A 41 -5.68 -10.35 -11.14
N TYR A 42 -4.86 -9.59 -11.90
CA TYR A 42 -5.13 -8.19 -12.23
C TYR A 42 -5.87 -8.06 -13.55
N TYR A 43 -6.65 -6.99 -13.67
CA TYR A 43 -7.45 -6.70 -14.85
C TYR A 43 -7.26 -5.24 -15.27
N SER A 44 -6.85 -5.03 -16.52
CA SER A 44 -6.84 -3.70 -17.12
C SER A 44 -8.26 -3.30 -17.54
N PRO A 45 -8.64 -2.02 -17.45
CA PRO A 45 -9.95 -1.54 -17.91
C PRO A 45 -10.08 -1.58 -19.44
N ASP A 46 -8.98 -1.57 -20.12
CA ASP A 46 -8.78 -1.75 -21.56
C ASP A 46 -7.75 -2.84 -21.78
N ALA A 47 -7.83 -3.54 -22.87
CA ALA A 47 -6.85 -4.58 -23.27
C ALA A 47 -5.58 -3.91 -23.85
N GLU A 48 -5.03 -2.91 -23.16
CA GLU A 48 -3.87 -2.17 -23.63
C GLU A 48 -2.62 -3.05 -23.57
N LEU A 49 -2.02 -3.29 -24.74
CA LEU A 49 -0.71 -3.91 -24.86
C LEU A 49 0.37 -2.83 -24.81
N VAL A 50 1.42 -3.11 -24.06
CA VAL A 50 2.61 -2.25 -23.93
C VAL A 50 3.85 -3.06 -24.19
N GLU A 51 4.97 -2.40 -24.42
CA GLU A 51 6.26 -3.07 -24.57
C GLU A 51 6.69 -3.70 -23.22
N ASP A 52 7.17 -4.94 -23.27
CA ASP A 52 7.68 -5.67 -22.10
C ASP A 52 8.94 -4.96 -21.54
N PHE A 53 8.94 -4.64 -20.25
CA PHE A 53 10.06 -3.94 -19.62
C PHE A 53 11.40 -4.68 -19.70
N ASN A 54 11.37 -6.00 -19.87
CA ASN A 54 12.56 -6.86 -19.86
C ASN A 54 12.92 -7.38 -21.26
N THR A 55 11.97 -7.43 -22.19
CA THR A 55 12.16 -7.95 -23.55
C THR A 55 11.68 -6.93 -24.58
N PRO A 56 12.56 -6.06 -25.08
CA PRO A 56 12.19 -5.09 -26.10
C PRO A 56 11.46 -5.71 -27.30
N SER A 57 10.51 -5.01 -27.87
CA SER A 57 9.68 -5.40 -29.00
C SER A 57 8.67 -6.54 -28.72
N LYS A 58 8.64 -7.13 -27.52
CA LYS A 58 7.57 -8.03 -27.09
C LYS A 58 6.42 -7.21 -26.52
N MET A 59 5.22 -7.39 -27.04
CA MET A 59 4.01 -6.75 -26.52
C MET A 59 3.36 -7.65 -25.47
N VAL A 60 3.02 -7.08 -24.32
CA VAL A 60 2.44 -7.74 -23.16
C VAL A 60 1.26 -6.94 -22.62
N ASP A 61 0.43 -7.58 -21.82
CA ASP A 61 -0.62 -6.89 -21.06
C ASP A 61 0.04 -5.89 -20.09
N ARG A 62 -0.44 -4.65 -20.04
CA ARG A 62 0.13 -3.59 -19.19
C ARG A 62 0.30 -4.03 -17.74
N CYS A 63 -0.62 -4.84 -17.19
CA CYS A 63 -0.55 -5.33 -15.82
C CYS A 63 0.41 -6.51 -15.62
N TYR A 64 0.94 -7.09 -16.71
CA TYR A 64 1.85 -8.24 -16.67
C TYR A 64 3.03 -8.05 -17.62
N GLY A 65 4.09 -7.47 -17.13
CA GLY A 65 5.31 -7.21 -17.90
C GLY A 65 5.44 -5.77 -18.41
N GLY A 66 4.43 -4.90 -18.22
CA GLY A 66 4.52 -3.48 -18.60
C GLY A 66 5.43 -2.65 -17.70
N ALA A 67 5.77 -3.15 -16.51
CA ALA A 67 6.70 -2.51 -15.58
C ALA A 67 7.39 -3.55 -14.70
N ASN A 68 8.58 -3.22 -14.21
CA ASN A 68 9.27 -4.06 -13.23
C ASN A 68 8.71 -3.81 -11.81
N ILE A 69 7.66 -4.53 -11.45
CA ILE A 69 6.99 -4.40 -10.15
C ILE A 69 7.91 -4.85 -9.00
N ASN A 70 8.75 -5.86 -9.22
CA ASN A 70 9.71 -6.29 -8.21
C ASN A 70 10.71 -5.19 -7.84
N ALA A 71 11.13 -4.35 -8.79
CA ALA A 71 11.96 -3.19 -8.50
C ALA A 71 11.22 -2.08 -7.73
N LEU A 72 9.89 -2.12 -7.72
CA LEU A 72 9.03 -1.15 -7.04
C LEU A 72 8.64 -1.57 -5.61
N MET A 73 9.28 -2.55 -5.00
CA MET A 73 8.92 -3.00 -3.64
C MET A 73 8.85 -1.86 -2.62
N GLY A 74 9.82 -0.96 -2.62
CA GLY A 74 9.80 0.23 -1.76
C GLY A 74 8.76 1.29 -2.14
N ALA A 75 8.13 1.16 -3.30
CA ALA A 75 7.18 2.14 -3.86
C ALA A 75 5.77 1.56 -4.09
N GLY A 76 5.48 0.35 -3.61
CA GLY A 76 4.14 -0.24 -3.72
C GLY A 76 4.06 -1.61 -4.40
N GLY A 77 5.19 -2.26 -4.69
CA GLY A 77 5.24 -3.60 -5.30
C GLY A 77 4.91 -4.75 -4.33
N TRP A 78 3.90 -4.56 -3.47
CA TRP A 78 3.48 -5.54 -2.47
C TRP A 78 2.04 -5.99 -2.69
N CYS A 79 1.78 -7.26 -2.40
CA CYS A 79 0.44 -7.83 -2.25
C CYS A 79 0.13 -8.08 -0.79
N ALA A 80 -1.09 -7.73 -0.37
CA ALA A 80 -1.60 -8.03 0.96
C ALA A 80 -3.13 -8.08 0.94
N SER A 81 -3.73 -8.75 1.91
CA SER A 81 -5.16 -8.67 2.14
C SER A 81 -5.51 -7.36 2.88
N ALA A 82 -6.74 -6.88 2.70
CA ALA A 82 -7.23 -5.73 3.46
C ALA A 82 -7.13 -5.97 4.98
N ALA A 83 -7.42 -7.19 5.44
CA ALA A 83 -7.30 -7.55 6.85
C ALA A 83 -5.84 -7.47 7.36
N SER A 84 -4.87 -7.90 6.56
CA SER A 84 -3.44 -7.80 6.92
C SER A 84 -2.96 -6.35 6.97
N LEU A 85 -3.47 -5.51 6.06
CA LEU A 85 -3.21 -4.06 6.09
C LEU A 85 -3.83 -3.39 7.33
N CYS A 86 -5.06 -3.75 7.72
CA CYS A 86 -5.66 -3.26 8.96
C CYS A 86 -4.82 -3.66 10.18
N ARG A 87 -4.31 -4.90 10.24
CA ARG A 87 -3.43 -5.35 11.32
C ARG A 87 -2.13 -4.54 11.39
N LEU A 88 -1.51 -4.29 10.23
CA LEU A 88 -0.31 -3.46 10.15
C LEU A 88 -0.61 -2.04 10.68
N VAL A 89 -1.69 -1.42 10.26
CA VAL A 89 -2.06 -0.07 10.75
C VAL A 89 -2.27 -0.08 12.26
N ALA A 90 -3.03 -1.04 12.79
CA ALA A 90 -3.29 -1.15 14.23
C ALA A 90 -2.03 -1.40 15.07
N SER A 91 -0.93 -1.87 14.46
CA SER A 91 0.36 -2.09 15.14
C SER A 91 1.35 -0.93 15.00
N ILE A 92 0.92 0.19 14.39
CA ILE A 92 1.73 1.39 14.21
C ILE A 92 0.95 2.68 14.48
N ASP A 93 -0.23 2.59 15.06
CA ASP A 93 -1.16 3.72 15.17
C ASP A 93 -1.17 4.40 16.57
N GLY A 94 -0.41 3.87 17.51
CA GLY A 94 -0.31 4.40 18.86
C GLY A 94 -1.52 4.10 19.77
N ASN A 95 -2.48 3.28 19.30
CA ASN A 95 -3.66 2.93 20.09
C ASN A 95 -3.37 1.74 21.03
N PRO A 96 -3.92 1.75 22.25
CA PRO A 96 -3.63 0.71 23.24
C PRO A 96 -4.27 -0.65 22.95
N GLY A 97 -5.11 -0.77 21.92
CA GLY A 97 -5.84 -1.99 21.58
C GLY A 97 -4.97 -3.12 21.03
N VAL A 98 -3.91 -2.76 20.32
CA VAL A 98 -2.92 -3.67 19.74
C VAL A 98 -1.53 -3.16 20.10
N PRO A 99 -0.59 -4.01 20.54
CA PRO A 99 0.78 -3.56 20.81
C PRO A 99 1.44 -3.00 19.54
N ASP A 100 1.99 -1.80 19.64
CA ASP A 100 2.72 -1.18 18.55
C ASP A 100 4.11 -1.81 18.35
N VAL A 101 4.53 -1.97 17.10
CA VAL A 101 5.91 -2.31 16.72
C VAL A 101 6.82 -1.07 16.67
N LEU A 102 6.23 0.12 16.71
CA LEU A 102 6.90 1.40 16.75
C LEU A 102 6.77 2.03 18.15
N THR A 103 7.77 2.81 18.53
CA THR A 103 7.66 3.65 19.73
C THR A 103 6.71 4.82 19.50
N SER A 104 6.09 5.35 20.55
CA SER A 104 5.24 6.54 20.45
C SER A 104 5.97 7.73 19.84
N SER A 105 7.28 7.89 20.08
CA SER A 105 8.09 8.92 19.44
C SER A 105 8.23 8.70 17.93
N SER A 106 8.35 7.45 17.47
CA SER A 106 8.39 7.13 16.04
C SER A 106 7.04 7.35 15.38
N VAL A 107 5.93 6.97 16.02
CA VAL A 107 4.57 7.25 15.53
C VAL A 107 4.36 8.76 15.40
N ASN A 108 4.73 9.53 16.41
CA ASN A 108 4.64 11.00 16.38
C ASN A 108 5.49 11.59 15.25
N LEU A 109 6.72 11.10 15.04
CA LEU A 109 7.57 11.56 13.94
C LEU A 109 6.97 11.25 12.57
N MET A 110 6.35 10.07 12.40
CA MET A 110 5.71 9.69 11.14
C MET A 110 4.51 10.57 10.79
N THR A 111 3.82 11.10 11.77
CA THR A 111 2.56 11.84 11.61
C THR A 111 2.71 13.33 11.88
N ALA A 112 3.87 13.79 12.37
CA ALA A 112 4.14 15.20 12.59
C ALA A 112 4.11 16.00 11.29
N HIS A 113 3.61 17.23 11.40
CA HIS A 113 3.74 18.26 10.38
C HIS A 113 4.82 19.23 10.83
N GLU A 114 5.87 19.39 10.06
CA GLU A 114 6.73 20.56 10.18
C GLU A 114 6.12 21.70 9.36
N ASP A 115 6.17 22.90 9.94
CA ASP A 115 5.60 24.16 9.46
C ASP A 115 5.37 24.25 7.93
N ASP A 116 4.10 24.30 7.52
CA ASP A 116 3.58 24.47 6.14
C ASP A 116 3.92 23.38 5.13
N GLU A 117 4.81 22.45 5.38
CA GLU A 117 5.07 21.29 4.52
C GLU A 117 4.39 20.04 5.09
N LYS A 118 3.37 19.56 4.42
CA LYS A 118 2.66 18.29 4.74
C LYS A 118 3.53 17.08 4.42
N VAL A 119 4.70 16.97 5.01
CA VAL A 119 5.62 15.85 4.80
C VAL A 119 5.40 14.83 5.91
N CYS A 120 4.51 13.87 5.67
CA CYS A 120 4.31 12.73 6.55
C CYS A 120 5.18 11.56 6.09
N LEU A 121 5.82 10.88 7.02
CA LEU A 121 6.61 9.69 6.70
C LEU A 121 5.68 8.49 6.47
N GLY A 122 5.55 8.07 5.21
CA GLY A 122 4.71 6.92 4.83
C GLY A 122 3.24 7.24 4.59
N TRP A 123 2.72 8.37 5.04
CA TRP A 123 1.35 8.82 4.82
C TRP A 123 1.27 9.90 3.74
N THR A 124 0.21 9.90 2.96
CA THR A 124 -0.06 10.98 1.99
C THR A 124 -0.65 12.20 2.67
N GLU A 125 -1.50 11.95 3.66
CA GLU A 125 -2.13 12.96 4.50
C GLU A 125 -2.13 12.48 5.93
N SER A 126 -1.77 13.37 6.85
CA SER A 126 -2.02 13.28 8.27
C SER A 126 -2.53 14.66 8.68
N ASP A 127 -3.65 14.76 9.35
CA ASP A 127 -4.20 16.04 9.79
C ASP A 127 -4.12 16.21 11.30
N VAL A 128 -4.31 17.43 11.75
CA VAL A 128 -4.28 17.80 13.19
C VAL A 128 -5.34 17.09 14.01
N ASN A 129 -6.37 16.53 13.38
CA ASN A 129 -7.44 15.77 14.02
C ASN A 129 -7.09 14.28 14.13
N GLY A 130 -5.89 13.89 13.66
CA GLY A 130 -5.40 12.52 13.71
C GLY A 130 -6.00 11.57 12.66
N LYS A 131 -6.56 12.09 11.56
CA LYS A 131 -6.87 11.31 10.37
C LYS A 131 -5.58 11.08 9.58
N TRP A 132 -5.30 9.85 9.22
CA TRP A 132 -4.16 9.47 8.36
C TRP A 132 -4.68 8.79 7.11
N SER A 133 -4.08 9.10 5.98
CA SER A 133 -4.45 8.53 4.69
C SER A 133 -3.23 8.11 3.88
N ARG A 134 -3.33 6.96 3.24
CA ARG A 134 -2.38 6.51 2.23
C ARG A 134 -3.11 5.87 1.08
N SER A 135 -2.85 6.34 -0.12
CA SER A 135 -3.41 5.75 -1.33
C SER A 135 -2.33 5.34 -2.32
N GLY A 136 -2.67 4.42 -3.20
CA GLY A 136 -1.82 3.98 -4.29
C GLY A 136 -2.62 3.56 -5.50
N THR A 137 -2.04 3.79 -6.67
CA THR A 137 -2.61 3.38 -7.95
C THR A 137 -1.50 2.89 -8.85
N LEU A 138 -1.61 1.66 -9.30
CA LEU A 138 -0.89 1.07 -10.42
C LEU A 138 -1.88 0.82 -11.56
N SER A 139 -1.39 0.41 -12.72
CA SER A 139 -2.21 0.28 -13.94
C SER A 139 -3.49 -0.53 -13.75
N SER A 140 -3.47 -1.54 -12.88
CA SER A 140 -4.59 -2.46 -12.66
C SER A 140 -4.82 -2.78 -11.19
N ALA A 141 -4.37 -1.90 -10.30
CA ALA A 141 -4.55 -2.06 -8.86
C ALA A 141 -4.72 -0.71 -8.18
N HIS A 142 -5.60 -0.67 -7.19
CA HIS A 142 -5.79 0.49 -6.34
C HIS A 142 -5.78 0.06 -4.87
N ALA A 143 -5.22 0.90 -4.02
CA ALA A 143 -5.25 0.72 -2.58
C ALA A 143 -5.54 2.05 -1.89
N LEU A 144 -6.33 2.00 -0.83
CA LEU A 144 -6.59 3.12 0.06
C LEU A 144 -6.59 2.61 1.49
N ILE A 145 -5.90 3.32 2.35
CA ILE A 145 -5.94 3.15 3.80
C ILE A 145 -6.34 4.49 4.40
N GLU A 146 -7.33 4.49 5.28
CA GLU A 146 -7.71 5.64 6.10
C GLU A 146 -7.86 5.19 7.54
N ARG A 147 -7.15 5.85 8.44
CA ARG A 147 -7.26 5.67 9.88
C ARG A 147 -7.80 6.95 10.48
N PHE A 148 -8.83 6.84 11.30
CA PHE A 148 -9.54 7.96 11.92
C PHE A 148 -9.17 8.11 13.40
N PRO A 149 -9.39 9.29 13.99
CA PRO A 149 -9.00 9.60 15.38
C PRO A 149 -9.60 8.66 16.42
N ASP A 150 -10.79 8.12 16.17
CA ASP A 150 -11.48 7.16 17.03
C ASP A 150 -10.90 5.73 16.94
N GLY A 151 -9.85 5.52 16.15
CA GLY A 151 -9.19 4.25 15.93
C GLY A 151 -9.81 3.41 14.81
N GLU A 152 -10.90 3.85 14.21
CA GLU A 152 -11.48 3.15 13.04
C GLU A 152 -10.51 3.21 11.86
N CYS A 153 -10.33 2.06 11.20
CA CYS A 153 -9.47 1.93 10.02
C CYS A 153 -10.23 1.32 8.86
N TRP A 154 -10.19 1.99 7.72
CA TRP A 154 -10.74 1.51 6.46
C TRP A 154 -9.63 1.16 5.50
N VAL A 155 -9.71 -0.03 4.93
CA VAL A 155 -8.78 -0.48 3.90
C VAL A 155 -9.56 -0.97 2.69
N ILE A 156 -9.26 -0.40 1.55
CA ILE A 156 -9.80 -0.82 0.25
C ILE A 156 -8.63 -1.29 -0.60
N THR A 157 -8.73 -2.50 -1.14
CA THR A 157 -7.82 -3.03 -2.15
C THR A 157 -8.61 -3.49 -3.35
N MET A 158 -8.16 -3.15 -4.55
CA MET A 158 -8.81 -3.53 -5.79
C MET A 158 -7.79 -3.98 -6.83
N ASN A 159 -8.08 -5.07 -7.52
CA ASN A 159 -7.24 -5.71 -8.53
C ASN A 159 -7.68 -5.43 -9.96
N THR A 160 -8.40 -4.35 -10.16
CA THR A 160 -8.91 -3.93 -11.48
C THR A 160 -8.61 -2.46 -11.69
N GLY A 161 -8.07 -2.12 -12.84
CA GLY A 161 -7.96 -0.74 -13.26
C GLY A 161 -9.34 -0.12 -13.49
N VAL A 162 -9.47 1.17 -13.27
CA VAL A 162 -10.71 1.92 -13.47
C VAL A 162 -10.47 3.11 -14.40
N TRP A 163 -11.50 3.50 -15.15
CA TRP A 163 -11.44 4.64 -16.09
C TRP A 163 -11.10 5.97 -15.40
N THR A 164 -11.44 6.10 -14.12
CA THR A 164 -11.15 7.30 -13.34
C THR A 164 -9.70 7.37 -12.86
N GLY A 165 -8.94 6.27 -13.00
CA GLY A 165 -7.53 6.18 -12.60
C GLY A 165 -7.33 6.55 -11.13
N PHE A 166 -6.38 7.45 -10.86
CA PHE A 166 -6.04 7.91 -9.51
C PHE A 166 -7.20 8.64 -8.77
N ARG A 167 -8.24 9.08 -9.49
CA ARG A 167 -9.42 9.71 -8.87
C ARG A 167 -10.26 8.70 -8.07
N PHE A 168 -10.15 7.41 -8.39
CA PHE A 168 -10.90 6.36 -7.71
C PHE A 168 -10.68 6.38 -6.20
N THR A 169 -9.43 6.39 -5.74
CA THR A 169 -9.11 6.38 -4.31
C THR A 169 -9.65 7.62 -3.59
N ARG A 170 -9.61 8.79 -4.23
CA ARG A 170 -10.21 10.02 -3.70
C ARG A 170 -11.73 9.94 -3.60
N ASP A 171 -12.39 9.34 -4.58
CA ASP A 171 -13.84 9.20 -4.56
C ASP A 171 -14.28 8.18 -3.49
N MET A 172 -13.48 7.12 -3.25
CA MET A 172 -13.68 6.18 -2.16
C MET A 172 -13.47 6.84 -0.79
N SER A 173 -12.44 7.67 -0.62
CA SER A 173 -12.22 8.48 0.59
C SER A 173 -13.47 9.31 0.94
N ARG A 174 -14.00 10.05 -0.04
CA ARG A 174 -15.24 10.83 0.14
C ARG A 174 -16.46 9.98 0.49
N LEU A 175 -16.54 8.76 -0.05
CA LEU A 175 -17.61 7.83 0.29
C LEU A 175 -17.50 7.37 1.74
N ILE A 176 -16.29 6.99 2.19
CA ILE A 176 -16.03 6.62 3.59
C ILE A 176 -16.44 7.76 4.52
N GLU A 177 -16.04 8.99 4.25
CA GLU A 177 -16.43 10.14 5.05
C GLU A 177 -17.95 10.30 5.17
N ARG A 178 -18.70 10.09 4.10
CA ARG A 178 -20.18 10.14 4.12
C ARG A 178 -20.81 8.98 4.90
N LEU A 179 -20.18 7.80 4.92
CA LEU A 179 -20.68 6.64 5.64
C LEU A 179 -20.44 6.75 7.15
N ARG A 180 -19.52 7.60 7.57
CA ARG A 180 -19.19 7.88 8.97
C ARG A 180 -20.02 9.01 9.59
N CYS A 181 -20.69 9.82 8.78
CA CYS A 181 -21.65 10.85 9.23
C CYS A 181 -23.02 10.24 9.43
#